data_888ca29d615e1c080d604cc150191785
#
_entry.id   888ca29d615e1c080d604cc150191785
#
_cell.length_a   1.000
_cell.length_b   1.000
_cell.length_c   1.000
_cell.angle_alpha   90.00
_cell.angle_beta   90.00
_cell.angle_gamma   90.00
#
_symmetry.space_group_name_H-M   'P 1'
#
loop_
_entity.id
_entity.type
_entity.pdbx_description
1 polymer ?
#
loop_
_entity_poly.entity_id
_entity_poly.type
_entity_poly.pdbx_seq_one_letter_code
_entity_poly.pdbx_strand_id
1 'polypeptide(L)'
;MTNKEAFSEAKKYIPGGVNSPVRAFGSVGGEPVMIDHAKGAYLYDVEGKKYLDFIQSWGPLIFGHCDKDIEEAIISAVKQGVSYGAPSPKETALAKLICDEFKQIDKIRFVSSGTEATMSAIRVARGYAKKDGLIKFEGCYHGHSDALLIKAGSGATTYGNASSGGVPQDVVKNTYLAVYNDIQSVKAIFENNKDKIGVVIIEPIAGNMGLVPADKKFLQELRELCDKFGAVLILDEVMSGFRASRLGSYPFHEVDADLVTFGKVIGGGMNVAAFGGKAEIMDCLSPEGAVYQAGTLSGNPVAMSAGIAAISKINSDANLYARLEKLALKLMGGFKEAAKSAGITIQTEVRGSMFGYFFTDHAVKNYDDALKSDTKLFAKFHQAMLRRRIYLAPSQFETGFVCDAMSEADIDLAVNAAKEAFLEIKA
;
A
#
# COMPACT_ATOMS: atom_id res chain seq x y z
N MET A 1 16.34 -26.04 12.57
CA MET A 1 16.72 -25.38 11.29
C MET A 1 16.95 -23.91 11.60
N THR A 2 18.09 -23.36 11.19
CA THR A 2 18.39 -21.93 11.35
C THR A 2 17.73 -21.10 10.25
N ASN A 3 17.57 -19.77 10.46
CA ASN A 3 17.10 -18.86 9.40
C ASN A 3 17.94 -18.99 8.12
N LYS A 4 19.27 -19.11 8.27
CA LYS A 4 20.21 -19.28 7.15
C LYS A 4 19.97 -20.57 6.36
N GLU A 5 19.79 -21.69 7.05
CA GLU A 5 19.50 -22.99 6.41
C GLU A 5 18.16 -22.94 5.66
N ALA A 6 17.12 -22.41 6.31
CA ALA A 6 15.80 -22.27 5.71
C ALA A 6 15.81 -21.38 4.47
N PHE A 7 16.49 -20.24 4.52
CA PHE A 7 16.60 -19.33 3.38
C PHE A 7 17.45 -19.93 2.24
N SER A 8 18.53 -20.66 2.60
CA SER A 8 19.36 -21.37 1.61
C SER A 8 18.57 -22.46 0.89
N GLU A 9 17.69 -23.18 1.61
CA GLU A 9 16.80 -24.17 1.03
C GLU A 9 15.76 -23.51 0.11
N ALA A 10 15.12 -22.41 0.55
CA ALA A 10 14.15 -21.67 -0.25
C ALA A 10 14.74 -21.21 -1.60
N LYS A 11 15.98 -20.76 -1.64
CA LYS A 11 16.66 -20.31 -2.88
C LYS A 11 16.83 -21.42 -3.93
N LYS A 12 16.75 -22.69 -3.55
CA LYS A 12 16.82 -23.81 -4.53
C LYS A 12 15.54 -23.92 -5.37
N TYR A 13 14.40 -23.47 -4.84
CA TYR A 13 13.07 -23.68 -5.45
C TYR A 13 12.35 -22.40 -5.81
N ILE A 14 12.70 -21.29 -5.15
CA ILE A 14 12.04 -19.98 -5.31
C ILE A 14 13.10 -18.96 -5.75
N PRO A 15 12.89 -18.22 -6.85
CA PRO A 15 13.82 -17.18 -7.30
C PRO A 15 14.17 -16.20 -6.17
N GLY A 16 15.46 -16.12 -5.80
CA GLY A 16 15.92 -15.32 -4.68
C GLY A 16 15.44 -15.77 -3.29
N GLY A 17 14.76 -16.93 -3.19
CA GLY A 17 14.20 -17.49 -1.95
C GLY A 17 12.94 -16.79 -1.45
N VAL A 18 12.33 -15.91 -2.25
CA VAL A 18 11.19 -15.06 -1.84
C VAL A 18 10.16 -14.91 -2.95
N ASN A 19 8.88 -14.69 -2.58
CA ASN A 19 7.78 -14.41 -3.50
C ASN A 19 7.52 -12.89 -3.70
N SER A 20 8.36 -12.03 -3.09
CA SER A 20 8.38 -10.58 -3.32
C SER A 20 9.79 -10.06 -3.05
N PRO A 21 10.39 -9.27 -3.98
CA PRO A 21 11.83 -8.94 -3.96
C PRO A 21 12.32 -8.27 -2.66
N VAL A 22 11.54 -7.37 -2.08
CA VAL A 22 11.91 -6.64 -0.85
C VAL A 22 12.16 -7.56 0.34
N ARG A 23 11.52 -8.73 0.38
CA ARG A 23 11.67 -9.73 1.46
C ARG A 23 13.06 -10.38 1.50
N ALA A 24 13.84 -10.26 0.42
CA ALA A 24 15.19 -10.81 0.34
C ALA A 24 16.28 -9.96 1.04
N PHE A 25 15.91 -8.83 1.68
CA PHE A 25 16.81 -7.91 2.38
C PHE A 25 17.92 -7.28 1.52
N GLY A 26 17.71 -7.24 0.19
CA GLY A 26 18.68 -6.69 -0.75
C GLY A 26 19.11 -5.25 -0.46
N SER A 27 18.20 -4.42 0.06
CA SER A 27 18.46 -2.99 0.35
C SER A 27 19.11 -2.75 1.72
N VAL A 28 19.03 -3.70 2.65
CA VAL A 28 19.54 -3.53 4.04
C VAL A 28 20.67 -4.48 4.39
N GLY A 29 20.92 -5.47 3.53
CA GLY A 29 21.93 -6.50 3.78
C GLY A 29 21.52 -7.51 4.85
N GLY A 30 22.41 -8.45 5.11
CA GLY A 30 22.14 -9.56 6.03
C GLY A 30 21.25 -10.64 5.40
N GLU A 31 20.76 -11.55 6.22
CA GLU A 31 19.87 -12.64 5.80
C GLU A 31 18.45 -12.38 6.30
N PRO A 32 17.41 -12.67 5.47
CA PRO A 32 16.02 -12.55 5.90
C PRO A 32 15.70 -13.45 7.08
N VAL A 33 14.79 -12.99 7.92
CA VAL A 33 14.21 -13.79 8.99
C VAL A 33 13.14 -14.71 8.39
N MET A 34 13.27 -16.02 8.61
CA MET A 34 12.30 -17.01 8.15
C MET A 34 11.25 -17.22 9.24
N ILE A 35 10.03 -16.75 8.98
CA ILE A 35 8.96 -16.77 9.97
C ILE A 35 8.26 -18.12 9.99
N ASP A 36 8.08 -18.68 11.18
CA ASP A 36 7.33 -19.90 11.44
C ASP A 36 5.86 -19.60 11.71
N HIS A 37 5.57 -18.70 12.66
CA HIS A 37 4.22 -18.29 13.00
C HIS A 37 4.19 -16.84 13.51
N ALA A 38 2.97 -16.33 13.73
CA ALA A 38 2.77 -14.98 14.23
C ALA A 38 1.56 -14.92 15.17
N LYS A 39 1.54 -13.97 16.13
CA LYS A 39 0.39 -13.74 17.01
C LYS A 39 0.38 -12.31 17.56
N GLY A 40 -0.76 -11.64 17.48
CA GLY A 40 -0.91 -10.26 17.95
C GLY A 40 0.05 -9.32 17.23
N ALA A 41 0.89 -8.62 17.96
CA ALA A 41 1.88 -7.69 17.41
C ALA A 41 3.22 -8.34 17.01
N TYR A 42 3.34 -9.68 17.03
CA TYR A 42 4.63 -10.35 17.01
C TYR A 42 4.73 -11.43 15.95
N LEU A 43 5.95 -11.52 15.36
CA LEU A 43 6.42 -12.62 14.53
C LEU A 43 7.33 -13.54 15.34
N TYR A 44 7.35 -14.81 14.99
CA TYR A 44 8.25 -15.83 15.56
C TYR A 44 8.97 -16.52 14.43
N ASP A 45 10.31 -16.55 14.49
CA ASP A 45 11.12 -17.19 13.46
C ASP A 45 11.29 -18.70 13.71
N VAL A 46 11.84 -19.39 12.71
CA VAL A 46 12.12 -20.84 12.77
C VAL A 46 13.10 -21.26 13.87
N GLU A 47 13.78 -20.32 14.52
CA GLU A 47 14.65 -20.53 15.67
C GLU A 47 13.94 -20.21 17.00
N GLY A 48 12.64 -19.87 16.97
CA GLY A 48 11.82 -19.52 18.14
C GLY A 48 12.05 -18.10 18.67
N LYS A 49 12.72 -17.24 17.92
CA LYS A 49 12.97 -15.85 18.33
C LYS A 49 11.75 -14.99 18.00
N LYS A 50 11.35 -14.16 18.96
CA LYS A 50 10.18 -13.26 18.88
C LYS A 50 10.59 -11.86 18.41
N TYR A 51 9.85 -11.28 17.47
CA TYR A 51 10.06 -9.94 16.91
C TYR A 51 8.79 -9.11 17.01
N LEU A 52 8.89 -7.85 17.47
CA LEU A 52 7.79 -6.89 17.37
C LEU A 52 7.67 -6.42 15.91
N ASP A 53 6.52 -6.63 15.30
CA ASP A 53 6.31 -6.48 13.86
C ASP A 53 5.68 -5.13 13.48
N PHE A 54 6.43 -4.29 12.79
CA PHE A 54 5.95 -3.04 12.22
C PHE A 54 5.69 -3.11 10.70
N ILE A 55 5.72 -4.32 10.11
CA ILE A 55 5.34 -4.54 8.72
C ILE A 55 3.86 -4.89 8.60
N GLN A 56 3.31 -5.64 9.57
CA GLN A 56 1.90 -6.06 9.59
C GLN A 56 1.44 -6.61 8.24
N SER A 57 2.26 -7.51 7.67
CA SER A 57 2.04 -8.13 6.35
C SER A 57 1.93 -7.11 5.20
N TRP A 58 2.62 -5.96 5.31
CA TRP A 58 2.56 -4.84 4.35
C TRP A 58 1.22 -4.08 4.37
N GLY A 59 0.58 -4.04 5.54
CA GLY A 59 -0.58 -3.21 5.81
C GLY A 59 -1.93 -3.88 6.04
N PRO A 60 -2.22 -5.13 5.61
CA PRO A 60 -3.55 -5.73 5.81
C PRO A 60 -3.94 -5.96 7.27
N LEU A 61 -2.99 -6.17 8.17
CA LEU A 61 -3.27 -6.62 9.54
C LEU A 61 -3.45 -5.44 10.51
N ILE A 62 -4.57 -4.71 10.40
CA ILE A 62 -4.86 -3.57 11.28
C ILE A 62 -5.09 -3.98 12.73
N PHE A 63 -5.59 -5.20 12.96
CA PHE A 63 -5.82 -5.78 14.31
C PHE A 63 -4.66 -6.65 14.79
N GLY A 64 -3.58 -6.83 13.97
CA GLY A 64 -2.48 -7.73 14.25
C GLY A 64 -2.72 -9.15 13.73
N HIS A 65 -1.79 -10.04 14.07
CA HIS A 65 -1.82 -11.43 13.65
C HIS A 65 -2.80 -12.27 14.48
N CYS A 66 -3.48 -13.21 13.84
CA CYS A 66 -4.44 -14.14 14.47
C CYS A 66 -5.50 -13.41 15.32
N ASP A 67 -6.09 -12.36 14.75
CA ASP A 67 -7.24 -11.70 15.37
C ASP A 67 -8.40 -12.69 15.45
N LYS A 68 -8.99 -12.83 16.66
CA LYS A 68 -9.97 -13.87 16.98
C LYS A 68 -11.20 -13.80 16.08
N ASP A 69 -11.76 -12.63 15.85
CA ASP A 69 -13.00 -12.47 15.08
C ASP A 69 -12.78 -12.83 13.61
N ILE A 70 -11.63 -12.44 13.05
CA ILE A 70 -11.24 -12.76 11.67
C ILE A 70 -10.93 -14.26 11.53
N GLU A 71 -10.19 -14.83 12.49
CA GLU A 71 -9.86 -16.26 12.51
C GLU A 71 -11.12 -17.14 12.57
N GLU A 72 -12.07 -16.84 13.46
CA GLU A 72 -13.35 -17.55 13.58
C GLU A 72 -14.19 -17.44 12.30
N ALA A 73 -14.22 -16.27 11.65
CA ALA A 73 -14.92 -16.09 10.37
C ALA A 73 -14.31 -16.94 9.25
N ILE A 74 -12.96 -17.01 9.18
CA ILE A 74 -12.25 -17.85 8.21
C ILE A 74 -12.54 -19.33 8.46
N ILE A 75 -12.41 -19.82 9.71
CA ILE A 75 -12.66 -21.22 10.08
C ILE A 75 -14.10 -21.61 9.76
N SER A 76 -15.07 -20.76 10.09
CA SER A 76 -16.48 -20.99 9.76
C SER A 76 -16.71 -21.09 8.25
N ALA A 77 -16.10 -20.19 7.46
CA ALA A 77 -16.25 -20.18 6.01
C ALA A 77 -15.64 -21.44 5.36
N VAL A 78 -14.46 -21.87 5.82
CA VAL A 78 -13.79 -23.08 5.32
C VAL A 78 -14.68 -24.32 5.47
N LYS A 79 -15.43 -24.45 6.60
CA LYS A 79 -16.37 -25.55 6.82
C LYS A 79 -17.58 -25.54 5.87
N GLN A 80 -17.88 -24.39 5.23
CA GLN A 80 -18.98 -24.23 4.26
C GLN A 80 -18.52 -24.40 2.80
N GLY A 81 -17.21 -24.40 2.58
CA GLY A 81 -16.58 -24.54 1.25
C GLY A 81 -15.66 -23.36 0.95
N VAL A 82 -14.54 -23.65 0.30
CA VAL A 82 -13.47 -22.67 0.04
C VAL A 82 -13.66 -21.87 -1.24
N SER A 83 -14.45 -22.40 -2.19
CA SER A 83 -14.73 -21.76 -3.48
C SER A 83 -15.97 -22.38 -4.12
N TYR A 84 -16.84 -21.57 -4.71
CA TYR A 84 -18.11 -22.04 -5.27
C TYR A 84 -18.14 -21.99 -6.81
N GLY A 85 -17.37 -21.10 -7.45
CA GLY A 85 -17.50 -20.82 -8.88
C GLY A 85 -18.87 -20.23 -9.26
N ALA A 86 -19.57 -19.64 -8.28
CA ALA A 86 -20.90 -19.06 -8.38
C ALA A 86 -21.03 -17.85 -7.46
N PRO A 87 -21.95 -16.90 -7.74
CA PRO A 87 -22.20 -15.75 -6.86
C PRO A 87 -22.59 -16.16 -5.44
N SER A 88 -22.16 -15.37 -4.45
CA SER A 88 -22.42 -15.60 -3.04
C SER A 88 -22.97 -14.35 -2.36
N PRO A 89 -23.95 -14.48 -1.43
CA PRO A 89 -24.42 -13.35 -0.61
C PRO A 89 -23.31 -12.64 0.19
N LYS A 90 -22.21 -13.34 0.48
CA LYS A 90 -21.04 -12.76 1.18
C LYS A 90 -20.35 -11.68 0.34
N GLU A 91 -20.31 -11.81 -0.98
CA GLU A 91 -19.81 -10.78 -1.88
C GLU A 91 -20.64 -9.49 -1.75
N THR A 92 -21.97 -9.63 -1.80
CA THR A 92 -22.90 -8.50 -1.62
C THR A 92 -22.74 -7.87 -0.23
N ALA A 93 -22.55 -8.67 0.82
CA ALA A 93 -22.39 -8.15 2.18
C ALA A 93 -21.13 -7.31 2.34
N LEU A 94 -19.99 -7.78 1.82
CA LEU A 94 -18.75 -7.00 1.84
C LEU A 94 -18.85 -5.76 0.95
N ALA A 95 -19.47 -5.87 -0.24
CA ALA A 95 -19.69 -4.73 -1.13
C ALA A 95 -20.48 -3.63 -0.43
N LYS A 96 -21.58 -3.96 0.25
CA LYS A 96 -22.38 -3.00 1.02
C LYS A 96 -21.56 -2.31 2.11
N LEU A 97 -20.79 -3.06 2.89
CA LEU A 97 -19.96 -2.48 3.95
C LEU A 97 -18.98 -1.42 3.41
N ILE A 98 -18.41 -1.65 2.21
CA ILE A 98 -17.49 -0.70 1.60
C ILE A 98 -18.23 0.50 0.98
N CYS A 99 -19.28 0.27 0.20
CA CYS A 99 -20.05 1.33 -0.45
C CYS A 99 -20.79 2.22 0.56
N ASP A 100 -21.26 1.66 1.68
CA ASP A 100 -21.93 2.44 2.73
C ASP A 100 -20.98 3.42 3.41
N GLU A 101 -19.68 3.10 3.51
CA GLU A 101 -18.65 4.00 4.04
C GLU A 101 -18.18 5.02 2.99
N PHE A 102 -17.84 4.58 1.79
CA PHE A 102 -17.31 5.44 0.72
C PHE A 102 -18.42 5.92 -0.21
N LYS A 103 -19.05 7.06 0.11
CA LYS A 103 -20.22 7.61 -0.60
C LYS A 103 -19.98 7.92 -2.09
N GLN A 104 -18.74 8.01 -2.53
CA GLN A 104 -18.35 8.16 -3.93
C GLN A 104 -18.38 6.85 -4.73
N ILE A 105 -18.71 5.70 -4.09
CA ILE A 105 -18.71 4.37 -4.69
C ILE A 105 -20.15 3.86 -4.78
N ASP A 106 -20.70 3.86 -5.99
CA ASP A 106 -22.02 3.29 -6.27
C ASP A 106 -21.95 1.77 -6.46
N LYS A 107 -20.90 1.30 -7.18
CA LYS A 107 -20.70 -0.11 -7.51
C LYS A 107 -19.24 -0.50 -7.31
N ILE A 108 -19.02 -1.77 -6.91
CA ILE A 108 -17.69 -2.34 -6.66
C ILE A 108 -17.55 -3.72 -7.29
N ARG A 109 -16.34 -4.08 -7.74
CA ARG A 109 -15.99 -5.40 -8.25
C ARG A 109 -14.80 -5.94 -7.45
N PHE A 110 -14.95 -7.17 -6.89
CA PHE A 110 -13.86 -7.85 -6.19
C PHE A 110 -12.91 -8.55 -7.15
N VAL A 111 -11.63 -8.58 -6.74
CA VAL A 111 -10.52 -9.26 -7.38
C VAL A 111 -9.61 -9.84 -6.29
N SER A 112 -8.53 -10.55 -6.65
CA SER A 112 -7.69 -11.26 -5.67
C SER A 112 -6.44 -10.48 -5.24
N SER A 113 -6.06 -9.42 -5.94
CA SER A 113 -4.85 -8.64 -5.64
C SER A 113 -4.99 -7.15 -6.00
N GLY A 114 -4.20 -6.30 -5.35
CA GLY A 114 -4.12 -4.89 -5.69
C GLY A 114 -3.72 -4.64 -7.15
N THR A 115 -2.83 -5.47 -7.70
CA THR A 115 -2.46 -5.43 -9.13
C THR A 115 -3.68 -5.63 -10.04
N GLU A 116 -4.51 -6.63 -9.73
CA GLU A 116 -5.75 -6.86 -10.49
C GLU A 116 -6.73 -5.70 -10.35
N ALA A 117 -6.83 -5.11 -9.15
CA ALA A 117 -7.71 -3.97 -8.91
C ALA A 117 -7.31 -2.76 -9.76
N THR A 118 -6.05 -2.34 -9.70
CA THR A 118 -5.55 -1.17 -10.44
C THR A 118 -5.54 -1.41 -11.95
N MET A 119 -5.11 -2.60 -12.41
CA MET A 119 -5.17 -3.00 -13.82
C MET A 119 -6.60 -2.94 -14.37
N SER A 120 -7.57 -3.41 -13.60
CA SER A 120 -8.97 -3.45 -14.01
C SER A 120 -9.62 -2.07 -13.96
N ALA A 121 -9.31 -1.26 -12.93
CA ALA A 121 -9.77 0.13 -12.83
C ALA A 121 -9.26 0.98 -14.02
N ILE A 122 -7.98 0.84 -14.39
CA ILE A 122 -7.42 1.53 -15.56
C ILE A 122 -8.10 1.06 -16.85
N ARG A 123 -8.37 -0.24 -16.98
CA ARG A 123 -9.05 -0.78 -18.18
C ARG A 123 -10.46 -0.23 -18.33
N VAL A 124 -11.25 -0.22 -17.24
CA VAL A 124 -12.62 0.30 -17.30
C VAL A 124 -12.62 1.81 -17.52
N ALA A 125 -11.70 2.55 -16.89
CA ALA A 125 -11.53 3.99 -17.09
C ALA A 125 -11.20 4.34 -18.55
N ARG A 126 -10.28 3.62 -19.18
CA ARG A 126 -9.97 3.76 -20.62
C ARG A 126 -11.18 3.45 -21.51
N GLY A 127 -11.92 2.38 -21.18
CA GLY A 127 -13.14 2.00 -21.90
C GLY A 127 -14.23 3.07 -21.83
N TYR A 128 -14.40 3.68 -20.68
CA TYR A 128 -15.34 4.77 -20.45
C TYR A 128 -14.89 6.07 -21.14
N ALA A 129 -13.67 6.52 -20.89
CA ALA A 129 -13.13 7.76 -21.46
C ALA A 129 -12.85 7.67 -22.96
N LYS A 130 -12.78 6.46 -23.54
CA LYS A 130 -12.41 6.20 -24.95
C LYS A 130 -11.07 6.85 -25.34
N LYS A 131 -10.12 6.85 -24.41
CA LYS A 131 -8.77 7.41 -24.54
C LYS A 131 -7.76 6.46 -23.90
N ASP A 132 -6.58 6.27 -24.52
CA ASP A 132 -5.59 5.28 -24.12
C ASP A 132 -4.57 5.81 -23.08
N GLY A 133 -4.37 7.12 -23.03
CA GLY A 133 -3.32 7.75 -22.21
C GLY A 133 -3.60 7.64 -20.73
N LEU A 134 -2.59 7.27 -19.98
CA LEU A 134 -2.58 7.14 -18.53
C LEU A 134 -1.51 8.05 -17.93
N ILE A 135 -1.87 8.89 -16.97
CA ILE A 135 -0.91 9.58 -16.10
C ILE A 135 -0.78 8.79 -14.81
N LYS A 136 0.47 8.50 -14.39
CA LYS A 136 0.82 8.06 -13.04
C LYS A 136 1.94 8.93 -12.49
N PHE A 137 2.28 8.77 -11.21
CA PHE A 137 3.27 9.60 -10.54
C PHE A 137 4.54 8.81 -10.20
N GLU A 138 5.69 9.49 -10.27
CA GLU A 138 6.97 8.95 -9.83
C GLU A 138 6.90 8.55 -8.37
N GLY A 139 7.52 7.42 -8.03
CA GLY A 139 7.49 6.86 -6.67
C GLY A 139 6.20 6.15 -6.28
N CYS A 140 5.07 6.34 -6.99
CA CYS A 140 3.85 5.59 -6.74
C CYS A 140 3.90 4.18 -7.35
N TYR A 141 3.39 3.20 -6.58
CA TYR A 141 3.28 1.80 -6.99
C TYR A 141 1.82 1.37 -7.08
N HIS A 142 1.44 0.87 -8.23
CA HIS A 142 0.07 0.44 -8.51
C HIS A 142 0.01 -1.04 -8.97
N GLY A 143 0.85 -1.89 -8.40
CA GLY A 143 0.99 -3.27 -8.83
C GLY A 143 1.95 -3.43 -10.02
N HIS A 144 2.05 -4.66 -10.53
CA HIS A 144 3.05 -5.07 -11.52
C HIS A 144 2.48 -5.37 -12.90
N SER A 145 1.36 -4.74 -13.27
CA SER A 145 0.89 -4.76 -14.65
C SER A 145 1.89 -4.01 -15.55
N ASP A 146 2.19 -4.55 -16.72
CA ASP A 146 3.24 -4.05 -17.63
C ASP A 146 3.13 -2.55 -17.90
N ALA A 147 1.92 -2.02 -18.14
CA ALA A 147 1.69 -0.60 -18.40
C ALA A 147 2.07 0.31 -17.21
N LEU A 148 2.27 -0.24 -16.02
CA LEU A 148 2.61 0.49 -14.79
C LEU A 148 4.09 0.37 -14.41
N LEU A 149 4.84 -0.54 -15.05
CA LEU A 149 6.26 -0.76 -14.81
C LEU A 149 7.11 0.18 -15.65
N ILE A 150 7.05 1.48 -15.34
CA ILE A 150 7.78 2.55 -16.00
C ILE A 150 8.60 3.37 -15.02
N LYS A 151 9.68 3.97 -15.50
CA LYS A 151 10.52 4.94 -14.79
C LYS A 151 10.71 6.20 -15.63
N ALA A 152 11.12 7.31 -15.01
CA ALA A 152 11.46 8.53 -15.70
C ALA A 152 12.51 8.30 -16.79
N GLY A 153 12.30 8.87 -17.97
CA GLY A 153 13.29 8.91 -19.05
C GLY A 153 14.26 10.06 -18.88
N SER A 154 15.39 10.01 -19.58
CA SER A 154 16.36 11.13 -19.64
C SER A 154 15.84 12.26 -20.55
N GLY A 155 14.89 13.03 -20.06
CA GLY A 155 14.34 14.17 -20.78
C GLY A 155 12.97 14.56 -20.25
N ALA A 156 12.78 15.83 -19.96
CA ALA A 156 11.64 16.40 -19.26
C ALA A 156 10.28 16.31 -20.01
N THR A 157 10.19 15.53 -21.04
CA THR A 157 8.97 15.36 -21.81
C THR A 157 8.71 13.88 -22.06
N THR A 158 7.94 13.24 -21.16
CA THR A 158 6.72 12.61 -21.56
C THR A 158 6.60 11.11 -21.61
N TYR A 159 7.54 10.33 -22.07
CA TYR A 159 7.35 8.86 -22.13
C TYR A 159 8.26 8.16 -21.13
N GLY A 160 7.65 7.42 -20.18
CA GLY A 160 8.42 6.54 -19.33
C GLY A 160 9.09 5.42 -20.14
N ASN A 161 10.29 5.04 -19.75
CA ASN A 161 10.92 3.81 -20.24
C ASN A 161 10.48 2.63 -19.37
N ALA A 162 10.39 1.44 -19.95
CA ALA A 162 10.15 0.23 -19.18
C ALA A 162 11.18 0.11 -18.04
N SER A 163 10.71 -0.11 -16.82
CA SER A 163 11.54 -0.24 -15.61
C SER A 163 11.92 -1.68 -15.31
N SER A 164 11.32 -2.63 -16.03
CA SER A 164 11.55 -4.06 -15.86
C SER A 164 11.95 -4.71 -17.18
N GLY A 165 12.88 -5.64 -17.12
CA GLY A 165 13.14 -6.57 -18.23
C GLY A 165 11.85 -7.32 -18.58
N GLY A 166 11.64 -7.57 -19.87
CA GLY A 166 10.45 -8.29 -20.36
C GLY A 166 9.22 -7.42 -20.65
N VAL A 167 9.22 -6.13 -20.26
CA VAL A 167 8.14 -5.21 -20.62
C VAL A 167 8.45 -4.54 -21.97
N PRO A 168 7.61 -4.80 -23.01
CA PRO A 168 7.80 -4.16 -24.32
C PRO A 168 7.56 -2.65 -24.23
N GLN A 169 8.37 -1.85 -24.95
CA GLN A 169 8.22 -0.39 -24.97
C GLN A 169 6.84 0.05 -25.49
N ASP A 170 6.26 -0.69 -26.42
CA ASP A 170 4.92 -0.42 -26.95
C ASP A 170 3.80 -0.51 -25.91
N VAL A 171 3.97 -1.30 -24.85
CA VAL A 171 2.98 -1.41 -23.76
C VAL A 171 2.98 -0.17 -22.88
N VAL A 172 4.13 0.47 -22.70
CA VAL A 172 4.28 1.66 -21.84
C VAL A 172 4.16 2.98 -22.58
N LYS A 173 4.07 2.98 -23.92
CA LYS A 173 4.07 4.21 -24.75
C LYS A 173 2.93 5.20 -24.46
N ASN A 174 1.82 4.71 -23.89
CA ASN A 174 0.66 5.51 -23.52
C ASN A 174 0.63 5.83 -22.01
N THR A 175 1.71 5.54 -21.27
CA THR A 175 1.81 5.87 -19.84
C THR A 175 2.78 7.03 -19.65
N TYR A 176 2.30 8.08 -19.03
CA TYR A 176 3.00 9.33 -18.79
C TYR A 176 3.34 9.44 -17.30
N LEU A 177 4.57 9.89 -16.98
CA LEU A 177 5.00 10.12 -15.62
C LEU A 177 4.91 11.60 -15.26
N ALA A 178 4.21 11.89 -14.17
CA ALA A 178 4.18 13.20 -13.55
C ALA A 178 4.96 13.19 -12.24
N VAL A 179 5.41 14.35 -11.80
CA VAL A 179 6.07 14.52 -10.51
C VAL A 179 5.01 14.65 -9.42
N TYR A 180 5.16 13.86 -8.36
CA TYR A 180 4.25 13.87 -7.22
C TYR A 180 4.30 15.22 -6.49
N ASN A 181 3.14 15.79 -6.12
CA ASN A 181 3.00 17.13 -5.54
C ASN A 181 3.44 18.29 -6.46
N ASP A 182 3.60 18.07 -7.77
CA ASP A 182 3.85 19.11 -8.76
C ASP A 182 2.73 19.15 -9.82
N ILE A 183 1.76 20.04 -9.63
CA ILE A 183 0.64 20.20 -10.57
C ILE A 183 1.07 20.74 -11.93
N GLN A 184 2.21 21.43 -12.04
CA GLN A 184 2.68 21.96 -13.32
C GLN A 184 3.13 20.83 -14.24
N SER A 185 3.75 19.77 -13.68
CA SER A 185 4.10 18.58 -14.45
C SER A 185 2.86 17.91 -15.06
N VAL A 186 1.76 17.83 -14.31
CA VAL A 186 0.48 17.29 -14.79
C VAL A 186 -0.13 18.16 -15.87
N LYS A 187 -0.18 19.49 -15.67
CA LYS A 187 -0.69 20.46 -16.66
C LYS A 187 0.05 20.33 -17.98
N ALA A 188 1.38 20.26 -17.93
CA ALA A 188 2.20 20.10 -19.14
C ALA A 188 1.88 18.80 -19.91
N ILE A 189 1.65 17.68 -19.20
CA ILE A 189 1.26 16.42 -19.85
C ILE A 189 -0.09 16.56 -20.54
N PHE A 190 -1.11 17.11 -19.86
CA PHE A 190 -2.44 17.31 -20.43
C PHE A 190 -2.40 18.25 -21.65
N GLU A 191 -1.70 19.37 -21.55
CA GLU A 191 -1.62 20.37 -22.64
C GLU A 191 -0.95 19.81 -23.89
N ASN A 192 0.11 19.02 -23.73
CA ASN A 192 0.82 18.39 -24.84
C ASN A 192 0.09 17.16 -25.43
N ASN A 193 -0.92 16.61 -24.72
CA ASN A 193 -1.59 15.37 -25.09
C ASN A 193 -3.12 15.46 -24.91
N LYS A 194 -3.73 16.62 -25.23
CA LYS A 194 -5.13 17.00 -24.90
C LYS A 194 -6.17 15.91 -25.13
N ASP A 195 -6.10 15.22 -26.27
CA ASP A 195 -7.12 14.24 -26.68
C ASP A 195 -6.72 12.79 -26.37
N LYS A 196 -5.54 12.58 -25.77
CA LYS A 196 -5.02 11.23 -25.54
C LYS A 196 -5.22 10.75 -24.11
N ILE A 197 -5.16 11.65 -23.12
CA ILE A 197 -5.20 11.30 -21.70
C ILE A 197 -6.65 11.02 -21.29
N GLY A 198 -6.90 9.77 -20.88
CA GLY A 198 -8.20 9.34 -20.39
C GLY A 198 -8.20 8.95 -18.92
N VAL A 199 -7.04 8.75 -18.32
CA VAL A 199 -6.93 8.21 -16.97
C VAL A 199 -5.80 8.88 -16.20
N VAL A 200 -6.04 9.19 -14.94
CA VAL A 200 -5.02 9.58 -13.96
C VAL A 200 -5.14 8.63 -12.78
N ILE A 201 -4.04 8.00 -12.34
CA ILE A 201 -3.99 7.18 -11.14
C ILE A 201 -2.96 7.73 -10.16
N ILE A 202 -3.33 7.81 -8.88
CA ILE A 202 -2.46 8.31 -7.81
C ILE A 202 -2.72 7.58 -6.49
N GLU A 203 -1.66 7.31 -5.72
CA GLU A 203 -1.78 7.01 -4.29
C GLU A 203 -1.97 8.34 -3.55
N PRO A 204 -3.10 8.63 -2.86
CA PRO A 204 -3.25 9.88 -2.11
C PRO A 204 -2.29 9.98 -0.92
N ILE A 205 -1.88 8.83 -0.40
CA ILE A 205 -0.80 8.66 0.58
C ILE A 205 0.15 7.62 -0.02
N ALA A 206 1.20 8.08 -0.66
CA ALA A 206 2.16 7.19 -1.29
C ALA A 206 2.94 6.41 -0.24
N GLY A 207 2.93 5.10 -0.36
CA GLY A 207 3.54 4.19 0.60
C GLY A 207 4.72 3.39 0.07
N ASN A 208 5.12 3.63 -1.20
CA ASN A 208 6.19 2.90 -1.88
C ASN A 208 7.39 3.80 -2.26
N MET A 209 7.41 5.03 -1.77
CA MET A 209 8.58 5.92 -1.74
C MET A 209 8.90 6.39 -0.31
N GLY A 210 8.62 5.55 0.68
CA GLY A 210 8.40 5.87 2.06
C GLY A 210 6.96 6.37 2.24
N LEU A 211 6.62 6.98 3.37
CA LEU A 211 5.30 7.58 3.56
C LEU A 211 5.32 9.04 3.14
N VAL A 212 4.76 9.33 1.97
CA VAL A 212 4.67 10.70 1.42
C VAL A 212 3.22 11.01 1.07
N PRO A 213 2.52 11.86 1.83
CA PRO A 213 1.15 12.25 1.50
C PRO A 213 1.11 13.27 0.37
N ALA A 214 0.05 13.22 -0.43
CA ALA A 214 -0.25 14.28 -1.38
C ALA A 214 -0.71 15.54 -0.63
N ASP A 215 -0.26 16.70 -1.09
CA ASP A 215 -0.76 17.98 -0.60
C ASP A 215 -2.25 18.13 -0.98
N LYS A 216 -3.10 18.57 -0.03
CA LYS A 216 -4.55 18.74 -0.28
C LYS A 216 -4.83 19.59 -1.52
N LYS A 217 -4.13 20.72 -1.65
CA LYS A 217 -4.28 21.61 -2.81
C LYS A 217 -3.89 20.93 -4.12
N PHE A 218 -2.82 20.13 -4.12
CA PHE A 218 -2.39 19.38 -5.29
C PHE A 218 -3.48 18.41 -5.77
N LEU A 219 -4.11 17.64 -4.86
CA LEU A 219 -5.19 16.71 -5.22
C LEU A 219 -6.45 17.44 -5.69
N GLN A 220 -6.80 18.59 -5.10
CA GLN A 220 -7.91 19.40 -5.54
C GLN A 220 -7.68 19.94 -6.96
N GLU A 221 -6.52 20.52 -7.25
CA GLU A 221 -6.16 20.98 -8.60
C GLU A 221 -6.07 19.80 -9.59
N LEU A 222 -5.64 18.61 -9.15
CA LEU A 222 -5.63 17.39 -9.97
C LEU A 222 -7.04 16.99 -10.38
N ARG A 223 -8.01 17.04 -9.45
CA ARG A 223 -9.44 16.80 -9.74
C ARG A 223 -9.97 17.78 -10.79
N GLU A 224 -9.71 19.08 -10.60
CA GLU A 224 -10.11 20.12 -11.55
C GLU A 224 -9.55 19.89 -12.95
N LEU A 225 -8.28 19.45 -13.05
CA LEU A 225 -7.67 19.11 -14.34
C LEU A 225 -8.34 17.90 -14.98
N CYS A 226 -8.61 16.85 -14.20
CA CYS A 226 -9.31 15.67 -14.71
C CYS A 226 -10.68 16.05 -15.26
N ASP A 227 -11.45 16.87 -14.55
CA ASP A 227 -12.77 17.37 -14.99
C ASP A 227 -12.65 18.18 -16.28
N LYS A 228 -11.70 19.12 -16.33
CA LYS A 228 -11.46 19.98 -17.49
C LYS A 228 -11.13 19.19 -18.76
N PHE A 229 -10.35 18.12 -18.65
CA PHE A 229 -9.89 17.35 -19.81
C PHE A 229 -10.70 16.06 -20.06
N GLY A 230 -11.72 15.79 -19.23
CA GLY A 230 -12.54 14.58 -19.33
C GLY A 230 -11.73 13.31 -19.11
N ALA A 231 -10.86 13.33 -18.11
CA ALA A 231 -10.10 12.18 -17.66
C ALA A 231 -10.68 11.59 -16.38
N VAL A 232 -10.68 10.27 -16.26
CA VAL A 232 -11.11 9.54 -15.06
C VAL A 232 -10.00 9.61 -14.01
N LEU A 233 -10.31 10.12 -12.82
CA LEU A 233 -9.41 10.11 -11.66
C LEU A 233 -9.61 8.83 -10.85
N ILE A 234 -8.53 8.05 -10.70
CA ILE A 234 -8.46 6.86 -9.86
C ILE A 234 -7.63 7.19 -8.62
N LEU A 235 -8.23 7.11 -7.43
CA LEU A 235 -7.49 7.12 -6.18
C LEU A 235 -7.13 5.68 -5.79
N ASP A 236 -5.84 5.39 -5.71
CA ASP A 236 -5.34 4.09 -5.27
C ASP A 236 -5.26 4.04 -3.74
N GLU A 237 -6.29 3.48 -3.14
CA GLU A 237 -6.42 3.25 -1.70
C GLU A 237 -6.06 1.81 -1.30
N VAL A 238 -5.32 1.08 -2.13
CA VAL A 238 -4.91 -0.30 -1.81
C VAL A 238 -4.13 -0.35 -0.49
N MET A 239 -3.32 0.67 -0.19
CA MET A 239 -2.57 0.76 1.06
C MET A 239 -3.31 1.56 2.13
N SER A 240 -3.86 2.71 1.79
CA SER A 240 -4.45 3.69 2.71
C SER A 240 -5.91 3.42 3.07
N GLY A 241 -6.66 2.72 2.21
CA GLY A 241 -8.06 2.41 2.41
C GLY A 241 -8.30 1.60 3.70
N PHE A 242 -9.18 2.09 4.56
CA PHE A 242 -9.41 1.56 5.91
C PHE A 242 -8.14 1.45 6.77
N ARG A 243 -7.03 2.04 6.36
CA ARG A 243 -5.76 2.00 7.10
C ARG A 243 -5.37 3.36 7.66
N ALA A 244 -5.41 4.41 6.85
CA ALA A 244 -5.12 5.78 7.28
C ALA A 244 -6.26 6.35 8.14
N SER A 245 -7.49 6.07 7.75
CA SER A 245 -8.72 6.32 8.51
C SER A 245 -9.79 5.31 8.08
N ARG A 246 -10.97 5.37 8.70
CA ARG A 246 -12.13 4.57 8.25
C ARG A 246 -12.53 4.90 6.81
N LEU A 247 -12.36 6.15 6.40
CA LEU A 247 -12.59 6.65 5.04
C LEU A 247 -11.30 6.69 4.19
N GLY A 248 -10.31 5.84 4.51
CA GLY A 248 -9.02 5.86 3.83
C GLY A 248 -8.32 7.21 3.93
N SER A 249 -7.88 7.74 2.81
CA SER A 249 -7.21 9.04 2.73
C SER A 249 -8.17 10.24 2.66
N TYR A 250 -9.46 10.02 2.43
CA TYR A 250 -10.44 11.09 2.17
C TYR A 250 -10.40 12.26 3.17
N PRO A 251 -10.32 12.05 4.51
CA PRO A 251 -10.30 13.16 5.47
C PRO A 251 -9.10 14.11 5.34
N PHE A 252 -8.05 13.70 4.64
CA PHE A 252 -6.85 14.51 4.46
C PHE A 252 -6.91 15.45 3.25
N HIS A 253 -7.80 15.18 2.28
CA HIS A 253 -7.86 15.94 1.03
C HIS A 253 -9.28 16.37 0.60
N GLU A 254 -10.31 15.63 1.00
CA GLU A 254 -11.72 15.91 0.67
C GLU A 254 -11.98 15.98 -0.84
N VAL A 255 -11.35 15.07 -1.59
CA VAL A 255 -11.51 14.99 -3.06
C VAL A 255 -12.23 13.70 -3.42
N ASP A 256 -13.31 13.81 -4.17
CA ASP A 256 -14.05 12.68 -4.72
C ASP A 256 -13.37 12.17 -6.00
N ALA A 257 -13.10 10.87 -6.04
CA ALA A 257 -12.60 10.19 -7.21
C ALA A 257 -13.74 9.69 -8.11
N ASP A 258 -13.42 9.39 -9.37
CA ASP A 258 -14.33 8.68 -10.25
C ASP A 258 -14.29 7.18 -9.99
N LEU A 259 -13.09 6.66 -9.67
CA LEU A 259 -12.84 5.28 -9.25
C LEU A 259 -11.88 5.25 -8.06
N VAL A 260 -12.05 4.22 -7.23
CA VAL A 260 -11.17 3.93 -6.10
C VAL A 260 -10.74 2.46 -6.17
N THR A 261 -9.48 2.17 -5.85
CA THR A 261 -9.00 0.79 -5.71
C THR A 261 -8.71 0.46 -4.25
N PHE A 262 -9.03 -0.74 -3.83
CA PHE A 262 -8.84 -1.25 -2.47
C PHE A 262 -8.09 -2.57 -2.48
N GLY A 263 -7.46 -2.89 -1.37
CA GLY A 263 -6.84 -4.17 -1.09
C GLY A 263 -6.48 -4.29 0.38
N LYS A 264 -5.49 -5.10 0.68
CA LYS A 264 -4.91 -5.19 2.04
C LYS A 264 -5.95 -5.32 3.16
N VAL A 265 -6.29 -4.22 3.85
CA VAL A 265 -7.20 -4.23 5.02
C VAL A 265 -8.57 -4.82 4.70
N ILE A 266 -9.13 -4.58 3.51
CA ILE A 266 -10.44 -5.10 3.13
C ILE A 266 -10.50 -6.63 3.06
N GLY A 267 -9.35 -7.29 3.06
CA GLY A 267 -9.23 -8.75 3.07
C GLY A 267 -9.02 -9.36 4.46
N GLY A 268 -8.79 -8.55 5.50
CA GLY A 268 -8.51 -9.06 6.84
C GLY A 268 -7.30 -10.02 6.90
N GLY A 269 -6.33 -9.85 6.00
CA GLY A 269 -5.16 -10.74 5.83
C GLY A 269 -5.30 -11.78 4.73
N MET A 270 -6.50 -11.97 4.16
CA MET A 270 -6.75 -12.84 3.00
C MET A 270 -6.60 -12.08 1.67
N ASN A 271 -6.46 -12.84 0.59
CA ASN A 271 -6.30 -12.30 -0.77
C ASN A 271 -7.62 -11.70 -1.28
N VAL A 272 -7.87 -10.44 -0.96
CA VAL A 272 -8.99 -9.63 -1.45
C VAL A 272 -8.47 -8.28 -1.88
N ALA A 273 -8.93 -7.84 -3.04
CA ALA A 273 -8.86 -6.46 -3.49
C ALA A 273 -10.15 -6.11 -4.24
N ALA A 274 -10.34 -4.86 -4.54
CA ALA A 274 -11.52 -4.38 -5.24
C ALA A 274 -11.24 -3.08 -5.99
N PHE A 275 -12.05 -2.79 -6.98
CA PHE A 275 -12.16 -1.47 -7.60
C PHE A 275 -13.63 -1.12 -7.74
N GLY A 276 -13.95 0.13 -7.54
CA GLY A 276 -15.33 0.63 -7.58
C GLY A 276 -15.37 2.13 -7.79
N GLY A 277 -16.56 2.67 -7.99
CA GLY A 277 -16.77 4.09 -8.20
C GLY A 277 -18.14 4.36 -8.80
N LYS A 278 -18.24 5.43 -9.61
CA LYS A 278 -19.48 5.86 -10.23
C LYS A 278 -20.14 4.77 -11.06
N ALA A 279 -21.44 4.60 -10.92
CA ALA A 279 -22.20 3.55 -11.61
C ALA A 279 -22.00 3.59 -13.12
N GLU A 280 -22.03 4.77 -13.74
CA GLU A 280 -21.86 4.98 -15.18
C GLU A 280 -20.52 4.45 -15.73
N ILE A 281 -19.45 4.48 -14.90
CA ILE A 281 -18.15 3.94 -15.26
C ILE A 281 -18.13 2.42 -15.04
N MET A 282 -18.63 1.97 -13.89
CA MET A 282 -18.64 0.55 -13.53
C MET A 282 -19.54 -0.29 -14.43
N ASP A 283 -20.60 0.29 -14.98
CA ASP A 283 -21.50 -0.36 -15.93
C ASP A 283 -20.89 -0.56 -17.33
N CYS A 284 -19.71 0.00 -17.59
CA CYS A 284 -18.90 -0.39 -18.76
C CYS A 284 -18.32 -1.81 -18.65
N LEU A 285 -18.32 -2.43 -17.45
CA LEU A 285 -17.82 -3.79 -17.24
C LEU A 285 -18.83 -4.84 -17.71
N SER A 286 -18.31 -5.90 -18.32
CA SER A 286 -19.11 -7.11 -18.63
C SER A 286 -19.69 -7.72 -17.33
N PRO A 287 -20.97 -8.18 -17.30
CA PRO A 287 -21.85 -8.39 -18.46
C PRO A 287 -22.65 -7.17 -18.91
N GLU A 288 -22.68 -6.06 -18.14
CA GLU A 288 -23.44 -4.85 -18.48
C GLU A 288 -22.83 -4.12 -19.70
N GLY A 289 -21.52 -3.99 -19.76
CA GLY A 289 -20.76 -3.32 -20.80
C GLY A 289 -19.74 -4.22 -21.50
N ALA A 290 -18.92 -3.61 -22.35
CA ALA A 290 -17.97 -4.33 -23.21
C ALA A 290 -16.59 -4.55 -22.58
N VAL A 291 -16.29 -3.94 -21.43
CA VAL A 291 -14.98 -4.07 -20.81
C VAL A 291 -14.88 -5.39 -20.05
N TYR A 292 -13.98 -6.26 -20.48
CA TYR A 292 -13.83 -7.58 -19.88
C TYR A 292 -12.93 -7.57 -18.63
N GLN A 293 -13.38 -8.22 -17.58
CA GLN A 293 -12.64 -8.57 -16.37
C GLN A 293 -13.23 -9.84 -15.77
N ALA A 294 -12.38 -10.78 -15.34
CA ALA A 294 -12.78 -12.02 -14.67
C ALA A 294 -11.70 -12.51 -13.73
N GLY A 295 -12.07 -13.31 -12.73
CA GLY A 295 -11.15 -13.96 -11.80
C GLY A 295 -11.81 -15.19 -11.18
N THR A 296 -11.23 -16.37 -11.34
CA THR A 296 -11.78 -17.65 -10.87
C THR A 296 -12.06 -17.65 -9.36
N LEU A 297 -11.17 -17.07 -8.55
CA LEU A 297 -11.29 -17.03 -7.10
C LEU A 297 -11.74 -15.66 -6.56
N SER A 298 -12.07 -14.72 -7.44
CA SER A 298 -12.64 -13.43 -7.03
C SER A 298 -13.95 -13.65 -6.30
N GLY A 299 -14.11 -13.04 -5.12
CA GLY A 299 -15.31 -13.20 -4.30
C GLY A 299 -15.40 -14.54 -3.57
N ASN A 300 -14.31 -15.32 -3.44
CA ASN A 300 -14.35 -16.59 -2.72
C ASN A 300 -14.83 -16.40 -1.26
N PRO A 301 -15.62 -17.37 -0.73
CA PRO A 301 -16.33 -17.19 0.55
C PRO A 301 -15.42 -17.02 1.76
N VAL A 302 -14.22 -17.58 1.74
CA VAL A 302 -13.26 -17.48 2.86
C VAL A 302 -12.72 -16.05 2.94
N ALA A 303 -12.25 -15.51 1.81
CA ALA A 303 -11.74 -14.16 1.73
C ALA A 303 -12.83 -13.10 1.99
N MET A 304 -14.05 -13.32 1.46
CA MET A 304 -15.19 -12.43 1.77
C MET A 304 -15.52 -12.43 3.25
N SER A 305 -15.54 -13.60 3.91
CA SER A 305 -15.84 -13.70 5.35
C SER A 305 -14.78 -13.00 6.22
N ALA A 306 -13.51 -13.13 5.87
CA ALA A 306 -12.43 -12.42 6.55
C ALA A 306 -12.57 -10.88 6.40
N GLY A 307 -12.88 -10.41 5.18
CA GLY A 307 -13.12 -8.99 4.90
C GLY A 307 -14.32 -8.44 5.64
N ILE A 308 -15.44 -9.18 5.67
CA ILE A 308 -16.65 -8.80 6.44
C ILE A 308 -16.30 -8.66 7.91
N ALA A 309 -15.60 -9.64 8.50
CA ALA A 309 -15.21 -9.59 9.91
C ALA A 309 -14.31 -8.36 10.19
N ALA A 310 -13.30 -8.12 9.35
CA ALA A 310 -12.38 -7.00 9.50
C ALA A 310 -13.10 -5.65 9.42
N ILE A 311 -13.90 -5.41 8.37
CA ILE A 311 -14.59 -4.12 8.18
C ILE A 311 -15.69 -3.92 9.22
N SER A 312 -16.45 -4.96 9.58
CA SER A 312 -17.45 -4.87 10.65
C SER A 312 -16.80 -4.52 12.00
N LYS A 313 -15.64 -5.08 12.30
CA LYS A 313 -14.87 -4.76 13.52
C LYS A 313 -14.37 -3.31 13.51
N ILE A 314 -13.86 -2.83 12.38
CA ILE A 314 -13.49 -1.41 12.19
C ILE A 314 -14.71 -0.51 12.45
N ASN A 315 -15.87 -0.84 11.86
CA ASN A 315 -17.07 0.00 11.96
C ASN A 315 -17.69 0.00 13.38
N SER A 316 -17.45 -1.07 14.16
CA SER A 316 -17.94 -1.15 15.54
C SER A 316 -17.10 -0.39 16.57
N ASP A 317 -15.88 0.03 16.22
CA ASP A 317 -14.96 0.71 17.14
C ASP A 317 -14.65 2.15 16.71
N ALA A 318 -15.39 3.10 17.25
CA ALA A 318 -15.24 4.52 16.97
C ALA A 318 -13.85 5.09 17.39
N ASN A 319 -13.14 4.43 18.31
CA ASN A 319 -11.88 4.90 18.87
C ASN A 319 -10.64 4.22 18.24
N LEU A 320 -10.83 3.25 17.35
CA LEU A 320 -9.73 2.48 16.74
C LEU A 320 -8.64 3.39 16.17
N TYR A 321 -9.02 4.30 15.28
CA TYR A 321 -8.04 5.14 14.59
C TYR A 321 -7.34 6.14 15.50
N ALA A 322 -8.04 6.68 16.51
CA ALA A 322 -7.43 7.55 17.51
C ALA A 322 -6.34 6.81 18.33
N ARG A 323 -6.61 5.54 18.69
CA ARG A 323 -5.60 4.72 19.38
C ARG A 323 -4.41 4.41 18.50
N LEU A 324 -4.66 4.02 17.25
CA LEU A 324 -3.60 3.69 16.29
C LEU A 324 -2.72 4.90 15.97
N GLU A 325 -3.32 6.05 15.70
CA GLU A 325 -2.58 7.28 15.43
C GLU A 325 -1.74 7.72 16.64
N LYS A 326 -2.28 7.61 17.86
CA LYS A 326 -1.53 7.87 19.10
C LYS A 326 -0.27 7.00 19.19
N LEU A 327 -0.37 5.70 18.89
CA LEU A 327 0.77 4.79 18.89
C LEU A 327 1.80 5.17 17.84
N ALA A 328 1.37 5.49 16.61
CA ALA A 328 2.25 5.88 15.51
C ALA A 328 2.98 7.21 15.80
N LEU A 329 2.27 8.20 16.31
CA LEU A 329 2.85 9.49 16.74
C LEU A 329 3.85 9.32 17.89
N LYS A 330 3.55 8.48 18.88
CA LYS A 330 4.47 8.16 19.99
C LYS A 330 5.74 7.49 19.46
N LEU A 331 5.61 6.53 18.53
CA LEU A 331 6.74 5.84 17.92
C LEU A 331 7.64 6.81 17.14
N MET A 332 7.05 7.61 16.24
CA MET A 332 7.82 8.53 15.39
C MET A 332 8.41 9.69 16.18
N GLY A 333 7.70 10.21 17.18
CA GLY A 333 8.24 11.17 18.13
C GLY A 333 9.45 10.62 18.88
N GLY A 334 9.34 9.39 19.39
CA GLY A 334 10.44 8.70 20.07
C GLY A 334 11.65 8.46 19.17
N PHE A 335 11.44 8.05 17.90
CA PHE A 335 12.52 7.88 16.92
C PHE A 335 13.23 9.20 16.62
N LYS A 336 12.47 10.29 16.44
CA LYS A 336 13.02 11.62 16.17
C LYS A 336 13.90 12.14 17.32
N GLU A 337 13.44 11.99 18.55
CA GLU A 337 14.22 12.38 19.73
C GLU A 337 15.45 11.49 19.94
N ALA A 338 15.33 10.19 19.70
CA ALA A 338 16.44 9.25 19.77
C ALA A 338 17.53 9.57 18.74
N ALA A 339 17.15 9.81 17.49
CA ALA A 339 18.06 10.22 16.41
C ALA A 339 18.77 11.54 16.77
N LYS A 340 18.01 12.58 17.20
CA LYS A 340 18.54 13.87 17.61
C LYS A 340 19.56 13.72 18.73
N SER A 341 19.29 12.90 19.74
CA SER A 341 20.20 12.64 20.87
C SER A 341 21.51 11.98 20.40
N ALA A 342 21.48 11.22 19.33
CA ALA A 342 22.66 10.66 18.67
C ALA A 342 23.33 11.61 17.66
N GLY A 343 22.79 12.81 17.43
CA GLY A 343 23.29 13.76 16.43
C GLY A 343 22.97 13.36 14.99
N ILE A 344 21.92 12.54 14.80
CA ILE A 344 21.41 12.13 13.49
C ILE A 344 20.10 12.86 13.23
N THR A 345 19.93 13.39 12.02
CA THR A 345 18.67 14.03 11.61
C THR A 345 17.82 13.07 10.80
N ILE A 346 16.54 12.95 11.17
CA ILE A 346 15.54 12.23 10.40
C ILE A 346 14.29 13.08 10.23
N GLN A 347 13.61 12.92 9.10
CA GLN A 347 12.24 13.39 8.90
C GLN A 347 11.28 12.24 9.18
N THR A 348 10.14 12.54 9.77
CA THR A 348 9.11 11.54 10.10
C THR A 348 7.75 12.01 9.61
N GLU A 349 6.92 11.07 9.17
CA GLU A 349 5.55 11.32 8.74
C GLU A 349 4.62 10.26 9.35
N VAL A 350 3.38 10.66 9.68
CA VAL A 350 2.33 9.79 10.21
C VAL A 350 1.01 10.13 9.54
N ARG A 351 0.29 9.08 9.10
CA ARG A 351 -1.10 9.17 8.64
C ARG A 351 -1.90 8.01 9.22
N GLY A 352 -2.68 8.30 10.25
CA GLY A 352 -3.39 7.28 11.01
C GLY A 352 -2.44 6.24 11.59
N SER A 353 -2.60 4.97 11.18
CA SER A 353 -1.75 3.86 11.63
C SER A 353 -0.50 3.62 10.77
N MET A 354 -0.27 4.47 9.77
CA MET A 354 0.86 4.40 8.85
C MET A 354 1.94 5.37 9.28
N PHE A 355 3.21 4.96 9.18
CA PHE A 355 4.34 5.83 9.49
C PHE A 355 5.50 5.65 8.52
N GLY A 356 6.28 6.71 8.34
CA GLY A 356 7.52 6.72 7.58
C GLY A 356 8.58 7.56 8.26
N TYR A 357 9.84 7.27 7.97
CA TYR A 357 10.97 8.06 8.43
C TYR A 357 12.09 8.03 7.40
N PHE A 358 12.76 9.16 7.23
CA PHE A 358 13.79 9.38 6.22
C PHE A 358 15.05 9.91 6.88
N PHE A 359 16.20 9.33 6.55
CA PHE A 359 17.50 9.81 7.02
C PHE A 359 17.94 11.01 6.15
N THR A 360 17.34 12.17 6.43
CA THR A 360 17.58 13.43 5.70
C THR A 360 17.25 14.62 6.58
N ASP A 361 17.79 15.79 6.26
CA ASP A 361 17.54 17.07 6.96
C ASP A 361 16.47 17.94 6.28
N HIS A 362 16.05 17.59 5.07
CA HIS A 362 15.02 18.33 4.32
C HIS A 362 13.68 17.62 4.28
N ALA A 363 12.60 18.38 4.03
CA ALA A 363 11.27 17.84 3.87
C ALA A 363 11.17 16.94 2.64
N VAL A 364 10.49 15.81 2.76
CA VAL A 364 10.28 14.86 1.66
C VAL A 364 8.86 15.03 1.16
N LYS A 365 8.71 15.49 -0.08
CA LYS A 365 7.41 15.77 -0.71
C LYS A 365 7.15 14.99 -1.99
N ASN A 366 8.18 14.41 -2.57
CA ASN A 366 8.13 13.63 -3.80
C ASN A 366 9.24 12.58 -3.83
N TYR A 367 9.32 11.84 -4.92
CA TYR A 367 10.30 10.76 -5.06
C TYR A 367 11.75 11.25 -5.11
N ASP A 368 12.00 12.37 -5.77
CA ASP A 368 13.35 12.96 -5.83
C ASP A 368 13.86 13.38 -4.45
N ASP A 369 12.98 13.89 -3.58
CA ASP A 369 13.35 14.19 -2.21
C ASP A 369 13.60 12.90 -1.41
N ALA A 370 12.79 11.86 -1.60
CA ALA A 370 12.99 10.57 -0.95
C ALA A 370 14.35 9.94 -1.34
N LEU A 371 14.75 10.06 -2.62
CA LEU A 371 16.03 9.55 -3.12
C LEU A 371 17.27 10.23 -2.51
N LYS A 372 17.14 11.43 -1.94
CA LYS A 372 18.22 12.13 -1.23
C LYS A 372 18.49 11.58 0.17
N SER A 373 17.67 10.64 0.66
CA SER A 373 17.84 10.01 1.97
C SER A 373 19.10 9.13 2.02
N ASP A 374 19.78 9.10 3.15
CA ASP A 374 20.92 8.21 3.37
C ASP A 374 20.45 6.76 3.58
N THR A 375 20.33 6.04 2.47
CA THR A 375 19.91 4.63 2.46
C THR A 375 20.94 3.69 3.11
N LYS A 376 22.23 4.09 3.17
CA LYS A 376 23.26 3.30 3.85
C LYS A 376 23.13 3.41 5.36
N LEU A 377 22.85 4.60 5.87
CA LEU A 377 22.58 4.81 7.29
C LEU A 377 21.29 4.12 7.71
N PHE A 378 20.25 4.20 6.86
CA PHE A 378 19.01 3.42 7.04
C PHE A 378 19.29 1.92 7.16
N ALA A 379 20.10 1.34 6.27
CA ALA A 379 20.43 -0.09 6.30
C ALA A 379 21.11 -0.49 7.62
N LYS A 380 22.06 0.33 8.10
CA LYS A 380 22.71 0.11 9.42
C LYS A 380 21.68 0.16 10.56
N PHE A 381 20.79 1.15 10.55
CA PHE A 381 19.72 1.30 11.55
C PHE A 381 18.77 0.09 11.53
N HIS A 382 18.30 -0.30 10.35
CA HIS A 382 17.45 -1.49 10.20
C HIS A 382 18.09 -2.73 10.81
N GLN A 383 19.37 -3.02 10.50
CA GLN A 383 20.09 -4.16 11.04
C GLN A 383 20.25 -4.06 12.57
N ALA A 384 20.51 -2.86 13.10
CA ALA A 384 20.61 -2.64 14.54
C ALA A 384 19.28 -2.88 15.27
N MET A 385 18.15 -2.43 14.67
CA MET A 385 16.80 -2.68 15.18
C MET A 385 16.44 -4.18 15.12
N LEU A 386 16.77 -4.85 14.02
CA LEU A 386 16.51 -6.28 13.85
C LEU A 386 17.22 -7.13 14.90
N ARG A 387 18.50 -6.81 15.22
CA ARG A 387 19.22 -7.47 16.33
C ARG A 387 18.52 -7.29 17.68
N ARG A 388 17.81 -6.17 17.86
CA ARG A 388 17.00 -5.85 19.06
C ARG A 388 15.56 -6.37 18.99
N ARG A 389 15.29 -7.26 18.03
CA ARG A 389 13.96 -7.88 17.86
C ARG A 389 12.84 -6.91 17.47
N ILE A 390 13.18 -5.82 16.80
CA ILE A 390 12.24 -4.90 16.19
C ILE A 390 12.28 -5.14 14.68
N TYR A 391 11.16 -5.59 14.10
CA TYR A 391 11.07 -5.95 12.69
C TYR A 391 10.47 -4.79 11.90
N LEU A 392 11.34 -4.00 11.28
CA LEU A 392 11.00 -2.88 10.42
C LEU A 392 11.04 -3.29 8.95
N ALA A 393 10.43 -2.50 8.07
CA ALA A 393 10.49 -2.74 6.63
C ALA A 393 11.94 -2.70 6.12
N PRO A 394 12.40 -3.70 5.34
CA PRO A 394 13.78 -3.79 4.88
C PRO A 394 14.07 -2.92 3.64
N SER A 395 13.50 -1.73 3.61
CA SER A 395 13.76 -0.70 2.59
C SER A 395 13.37 0.67 3.12
N GLN A 396 14.20 1.69 2.83
CA GLN A 396 13.90 3.10 3.12
C GLN A 396 12.60 3.57 2.46
N PHE A 397 12.22 2.95 1.35
CA PHE A 397 11.08 3.35 0.54
C PHE A 397 9.78 2.63 0.88
N GLU A 398 9.77 1.88 1.98
CA GLU A 398 8.57 1.19 2.46
C GLU A 398 7.97 1.89 3.69
N THR A 399 6.65 1.88 3.75
CA THR A 399 5.87 2.37 4.89
C THR A 399 5.85 1.33 6.02
N GLY A 400 5.91 1.81 7.26
CA GLY A 400 5.67 1.00 8.45
C GLY A 400 4.24 1.15 8.97
N PHE A 401 3.80 0.20 9.81
CA PHE A 401 2.44 0.13 10.32
C PHE A 401 2.40 -0.22 11.80
N VAL A 402 1.52 0.44 12.54
CA VAL A 402 1.09 -0.02 13.86
C VAL A 402 -0.22 -0.79 13.73
N CYS A 403 -0.51 -1.67 14.67
CA CYS A 403 -1.77 -2.42 14.72
C CYS A 403 -2.40 -2.34 16.10
N ASP A 404 -3.70 -2.66 16.20
CA ASP A 404 -4.47 -2.56 17.45
C ASP A 404 -4.03 -3.57 18.54
N ALA A 405 -3.31 -4.62 18.15
CA ALA A 405 -2.69 -5.55 19.10
C ALA A 405 -1.43 -5.00 19.80
N MET A 406 -0.91 -3.83 19.36
CA MET A 406 0.24 -3.18 20.01
C MET A 406 -0.21 -2.39 21.23
N SER A 407 0.53 -2.53 22.32
CA SER A 407 0.40 -1.70 23.54
C SER A 407 1.35 -0.51 23.52
N GLU A 408 1.13 0.47 24.40
CA GLU A 408 2.11 1.54 24.60
C GLU A 408 3.47 1.01 25.08
N ALA A 409 3.49 -0.09 25.83
CA ALA A 409 4.74 -0.73 26.27
C ALA A 409 5.54 -1.33 25.08
N ASP A 410 4.85 -1.85 24.05
CA ASP A 410 5.50 -2.30 22.81
C ASP A 410 6.15 -1.12 22.07
N ILE A 411 5.47 0.03 22.04
CA ILE A 411 6.04 1.25 21.44
C ILE A 411 7.26 1.74 22.26
N ASP A 412 7.17 1.72 23.59
CA ASP A 412 8.31 2.10 24.47
C ASP A 412 9.50 1.16 24.27
N LEU A 413 9.27 -0.15 24.09
CA LEU A 413 10.28 -1.12 23.74
C LEU A 413 10.98 -0.75 22.42
N ALA A 414 10.21 -0.42 21.38
CA ALA A 414 10.75 -0.03 20.08
C ALA A 414 11.55 1.28 20.15
N VAL A 415 11.06 2.28 20.89
CA VAL A 415 11.75 3.57 21.08
C VAL A 415 13.05 3.39 21.83
N ASN A 416 13.09 2.54 22.88
CA ASN A 416 14.32 2.25 23.62
C ASN A 416 15.34 1.49 22.72
N ALA A 417 14.88 0.54 21.94
CA ALA A 417 15.72 -0.14 20.93
C ALA A 417 16.30 0.87 19.92
N ALA A 418 15.49 1.84 19.47
CA ALA A 418 15.93 2.88 18.55
C ALA A 418 16.99 3.79 19.15
N LYS A 419 16.88 4.19 20.44
CA LYS A 419 17.91 4.98 21.13
C LYS A 419 19.28 4.28 21.07
N GLU A 420 19.32 3.00 21.41
CA GLU A 420 20.55 2.22 21.37
C GLU A 420 21.04 2.03 19.92
N ALA A 421 20.13 1.78 18.97
CA ALA A 421 20.47 1.60 17.56
C ALA A 421 21.08 2.87 16.96
N PHE A 422 20.51 4.05 17.23
CA PHE A 422 21.05 5.33 16.74
C PHE A 422 22.44 5.64 17.33
N LEU A 423 22.69 5.31 18.61
CA LEU A 423 24.01 5.46 19.21
C LEU A 423 25.02 4.49 18.57
N GLU A 424 24.62 3.26 18.30
CA GLU A 424 25.47 2.24 17.66
C GLU A 424 25.89 2.63 16.24
N ILE A 425 24.98 3.17 15.43
CA ILE A 425 25.27 3.50 14.01
C ILE A 425 26.02 4.81 13.83
N LYS A 426 26.07 5.66 14.87
CA LYS A 426 26.87 6.88 14.90
C LYS A 426 28.37 6.59 15.08
N ALA A 427 28.69 5.52 15.84
CA ALA A 427 30.07 5.10 16.11
C ALA A 427 30.72 4.50 14.87
#